data_f78794a8e11524effb94ea0568af282b
#
_entry.id   f78794a8e11524effb94ea0568af282b
#
_cell.length_a   1.000
_cell.length_b   1.000
_cell.length_c   1.000
_cell.angle_alpha   90.00
_cell.angle_beta   90.00
_cell.angle_gamma   90.00
#
_symmetry.space_group_name_H-M   'P 1'
#
loop_
_entity.id
_entity.type
_entity.pdbx_description
1 polymer ?
#
loop_
_entity_poly.entity_id
_entity_poly.type
_entity_poly.pdbx_seq_one_letter_code
_entity_poly.pdbx_strand_id
1 'polypeptide(L)'
;LNPKGRMIVSGLIKKSEDIFFLIISKDLSEDILNWLSRYILRSDVIITIEDFNIIGLNNVNHKKLINHQDDSQQLNISPIDVDKDRYILIINNEVVREDNSIESINENDWILADIKRGLAIIDKNNSEKYIPQMINLDLLEGISFSKGCYTGQEVVARGQHRGNIKQ
;
A
#
# COMPACT_ATOMS: atom_id res chain seq x y z
N LEU A 1 6.81 -11.77 1.07
CA LEU A 1 8.20 -12.19 0.93
C LEU A 1 8.28 -13.58 0.32
N ASN A 2 9.38 -13.86 -0.39
CA ASN A 2 9.73 -15.21 -0.82
C ASN A 2 10.54 -15.96 0.26
N PRO A 3 10.83 -17.27 0.11
CA PRO A 3 11.62 -18.05 1.08
C PRO A 3 13.04 -17.52 1.34
N LYS A 4 13.59 -16.73 0.42
CA LYS A 4 14.91 -16.08 0.57
C LYS A 4 14.80 -14.71 1.29
N GLY A 5 13.64 -14.35 1.86
CA GLY A 5 13.40 -13.09 2.55
C GLY A 5 13.32 -11.87 1.63
N ARG A 6 13.21 -12.08 0.31
CA ARG A 6 13.10 -10.98 -0.65
C ARG A 6 11.66 -10.56 -0.83
N MET A 7 11.45 -9.28 -1.02
CA MET A 7 10.13 -8.70 -1.18
C MET A 7 9.54 -9.04 -2.55
N ILE A 8 8.35 -9.62 -2.55
CA ILE A 8 7.56 -9.86 -3.76
C ILE A 8 6.78 -8.59 -4.11
N VAL A 9 6.23 -7.93 -3.10
CA VAL A 9 5.41 -6.73 -3.23
C VAL A 9 5.55 -5.87 -1.98
N SER A 10 5.40 -4.57 -2.13
CA SER A 10 5.08 -3.62 -1.06
C SER A 10 3.76 -2.93 -1.39
N GLY A 11 3.05 -2.44 -0.37
CA GLY A 11 1.80 -1.75 -0.59
C GLY A 11 1.20 -1.23 0.70
N LEU A 12 0.08 -0.54 0.56
CA LEU A 12 -0.74 -0.07 1.68
C LEU A 12 -1.92 -1.01 1.85
N ILE A 13 -2.28 -1.26 3.10
CA ILE A 13 -3.46 -2.05 3.44
C ILE A 13 -4.43 -1.20 4.26
N LYS A 14 -5.70 -1.23 3.88
CA LYS A 14 -6.79 -0.60 4.61
C LYS A 14 -7.84 -1.64 4.92
N LYS A 15 -8.22 -1.75 6.18
CA LYS A 15 -9.40 -2.50 6.60
C LYS A 15 -10.60 -1.55 6.66
N SER A 16 -11.70 -1.95 6.04
CA SER A 16 -13.01 -1.31 6.15
C SER A 16 -14.05 -2.39 6.40
N GLU A 17 -14.62 -2.43 7.58
CA GLU A 17 -15.52 -3.51 8.04
C GLU A 17 -14.87 -4.89 7.87
N ASP A 18 -15.46 -5.74 7.02
CA ASP A 18 -14.95 -7.08 6.73
C ASP A 18 -14.11 -7.15 5.44
N ILE A 19 -13.87 -6.01 4.79
CA ILE A 19 -13.12 -5.90 3.54
C ILE A 19 -11.71 -5.36 3.81
N PHE A 20 -10.72 -5.93 3.14
CA PHE A 20 -9.36 -5.42 3.12
C PHE A 20 -9.02 -4.93 1.71
N PHE A 21 -8.64 -3.66 1.59
CA PHE A 21 -8.10 -3.09 0.37
C PHE A 21 -6.57 -3.20 0.42
N LEU A 22 -5.99 -3.79 -0.59
CA LEU A 22 -4.54 -3.88 -0.78
C LEU A 22 -4.17 -3.05 -2.01
N ILE A 23 -3.48 -1.92 -1.77
CA ILE A 23 -3.01 -1.02 -2.84
C ILE A 23 -1.57 -1.38 -3.14
N ILE A 24 -1.32 -1.84 -4.35
CA ILE A 24 -0.01 -2.30 -4.83
C ILE A 24 0.26 -1.76 -6.23
N SER A 25 1.48 -1.97 -6.73
CA SER A 25 1.80 -1.69 -8.13
C SER A 25 0.93 -2.53 -9.07
N LYS A 26 0.30 -1.89 -10.06
CA LYS A 26 -0.67 -2.50 -10.98
C LYS A 26 -0.08 -3.67 -11.76
N ASP A 27 1.18 -3.59 -12.12
CA ASP A 27 1.91 -4.62 -12.88
C ASP A 27 2.18 -5.92 -12.10
N LEU A 28 1.96 -5.91 -10.77
CA LEU A 28 2.04 -7.08 -9.90
C LEU A 28 0.67 -7.66 -9.50
N SER A 29 -0.44 -7.03 -9.85
CA SER A 29 -1.76 -7.38 -9.32
C SER A 29 -2.13 -8.84 -9.58
N GLU A 30 -2.00 -9.33 -10.81
CA GLU A 30 -2.29 -10.71 -11.19
C GLU A 30 -1.35 -11.71 -10.50
N ASP A 31 -0.05 -11.40 -10.46
CA ASP A 31 0.93 -12.26 -9.83
C ASP A 31 0.66 -12.41 -8.32
N ILE A 32 0.25 -11.30 -7.66
CA ILE A 32 -0.08 -11.28 -6.25
C ILE A 32 -1.43 -11.95 -5.96
N LEU A 33 -2.45 -11.76 -6.81
CA LEU A 33 -3.71 -12.50 -6.72
C LEU A 33 -3.45 -14.00 -6.74
N ASN A 34 -2.69 -14.47 -7.74
CA ASN A 34 -2.35 -15.89 -7.90
C ASN A 34 -1.51 -16.41 -6.73
N TRP A 35 -0.63 -15.58 -6.18
CA TRP A 35 0.21 -15.95 -5.04
C TRP A 35 -0.61 -16.07 -3.75
N LEU A 36 -1.46 -15.09 -3.45
CA LEU A 36 -2.30 -15.08 -2.24
C LEU A 36 -3.36 -16.18 -2.28
N SER A 37 -3.95 -16.47 -3.44
CA SER A 37 -4.98 -17.51 -3.61
C SER A 37 -4.51 -18.90 -3.14
N ARG A 38 -3.21 -19.17 -3.18
CA ARG A 38 -2.63 -20.43 -2.69
C ARG A 38 -2.76 -20.62 -1.17
N TYR A 39 -3.00 -19.55 -0.43
CA TYR A 39 -3.14 -19.56 1.02
C TYR A 39 -4.61 -19.57 1.47
N ILE A 40 -5.56 -19.44 0.54
CA ILE A 40 -6.99 -19.58 0.81
C ILE A 40 -7.31 -21.08 0.81
N LEU A 41 -7.13 -21.73 1.96
CA LEU A 41 -7.37 -23.18 2.08
C LEU A 41 -8.84 -23.47 2.42
N ARG A 42 -9.24 -23.11 3.65
CA ARG A 42 -10.59 -23.34 4.21
C ARG A 42 -11.25 -22.05 4.69
N SER A 43 -10.58 -20.93 4.47
CA SER A 43 -11.08 -19.61 4.86
C SER A 43 -12.14 -19.15 3.87
N ASP A 44 -13.21 -18.57 4.36
CA ASP A 44 -14.23 -17.92 3.53
C ASP A 44 -13.71 -16.53 3.12
N VAL A 45 -12.81 -16.51 2.14
CA VAL A 45 -12.17 -15.30 1.63
C VAL A 45 -12.18 -15.30 0.11
N ILE A 46 -12.62 -14.21 -0.47
CA ILE A 46 -12.57 -13.95 -1.92
C ILE A 46 -11.58 -12.82 -2.15
N ILE A 47 -10.69 -12.99 -3.12
CA ILE A 47 -9.76 -11.92 -3.54
C ILE A 47 -10.10 -11.55 -4.97
N THR A 48 -10.32 -10.26 -5.21
CA THR A 48 -10.63 -9.69 -6.53
C THR A 48 -9.63 -8.58 -6.86
N ILE A 49 -9.44 -8.35 -8.16
CA ILE A 49 -8.74 -7.16 -8.65
C ILE A 49 -9.81 -6.15 -9.05
N GLU A 50 -9.75 -4.98 -8.45
CA GLU A 50 -10.70 -3.92 -8.71
C GLU A 50 -10.02 -2.79 -9.49
N ASP A 51 -10.73 -2.21 -10.43
CA ASP A 51 -10.26 -1.07 -11.25
C ASP A 51 -10.78 0.24 -10.66
N PHE A 52 -10.24 0.62 -9.51
CA PHE A 52 -10.53 1.90 -8.87
C PHE A 52 -9.58 2.99 -9.32
N ASN A 53 -10.09 4.23 -9.37
CA ASN A 53 -9.23 5.41 -9.44
C ASN A 53 -8.62 5.71 -8.08
N ILE A 54 -7.31 5.97 -8.07
CA ILE A 54 -6.57 6.32 -6.85
C ILE A 54 -6.10 7.75 -6.97
N ILE A 55 -6.50 8.60 -6.03
CA ILE A 55 -6.16 10.02 -5.99
C ILE A 55 -5.32 10.31 -4.76
N GLY A 56 -4.16 10.94 -4.96
CA GLY A 56 -3.34 11.47 -3.89
C GLY A 56 -3.81 12.85 -3.44
N LEU A 57 -4.00 13.04 -2.14
CA LEU A 57 -4.44 14.29 -1.53
C LEU A 57 -3.41 14.76 -0.50
N ASN A 58 -3.27 16.08 -0.36
CA ASN A 58 -2.59 16.68 0.77
C ASN A 58 -3.56 16.96 1.93
N ASN A 59 -3.02 17.38 3.08
CA ASN A 59 -3.78 17.63 4.31
C ASN A 59 -4.85 18.73 4.13
N VAL A 60 -4.60 19.72 3.29
CA VAL A 60 -5.53 20.82 3.05
C VAL A 60 -6.73 20.33 2.25
N ASN A 61 -6.47 19.57 1.21
CA ASN A 61 -7.51 19.05 0.31
C ASN A 61 -8.34 17.96 1.00
N HIS A 62 -7.70 17.13 1.83
CA HIS A 62 -8.41 16.16 2.67
C HIS A 62 -9.41 16.83 3.63
N LYS A 63 -9.04 17.93 4.29
CA LYS A 63 -9.95 18.68 5.17
C LYS A 63 -11.10 19.31 4.41
N LYS A 64 -10.87 19.82 3.21
CA LYS A 64 -11.94 20.33 2.34
C LYS A 64 -12.94 19.23 2.01
N LEU A 65 -12.47 18.04 1.67
CA LEU A 65 -13.29 16.89 1.30
C LEU A 65 -14.20 16.44 2.45
N ILE A 66 -13.68 16.38 3.67
CA ILE A 66 -14.50 16.05 4.86
C ILE A 66 -15.60 17.07 5.10
N ASN A 67 -15.32 18.36 4.87
CA ASN A 67 -16.29 19.43 5.09
C ASN A 67 -17.37 19.50 3.99
N HIS A 68 -17.18 18.85 2.85
CA HIS A 68 -18.11 18.82 1.71
C HIS A 68 -18.85 17.49 1.55
N GLN A 69 -18.71 16.55 2.50
CA GLN A 69 -19.52 15.32 2.49
C GLN A 69 -20.99 15.66 2.76
N ASP A 70 -21.71 15.88 1.68
CA ASP A 70 -23.17 15.81 1.68
C ASP A 70 -23.55 14.32 1.71
N ASP A 71 -24.45 13.90 2.59
CA ASP A 71 -24.84 12.52 2.90
C ASP A 71 -25.33 11.69 1.70
N SER A 72 -25.39 12.27 0.51
CA SER A 72 -25.93 11.64 -0.70
C SER A 72 -24.90 10.98 -1.61
N GLN A 73 -23.59 11.04 -1.31
CA GLN A 73 -22.56 10.47 -2.16
C GLN A 73 -21.67 9.54 -1.36
N GLN A 74 -22.01 8.28 -1.40
CA GLN A 74 -21.29 7.15 -0.86
C GLN A 74 -19.89 7.01 -1.49
N LEU A 75 -18.93 7.80 -1.01
CA LEU A 75 -17.54 7.39 -1.00
C LEU A 75 -17.42 6.36 0.13
N ASN A 76 -17.67 5.10 -0.18
CA ASN A 76 -17.71 4.01 0.81
C ASN A 76 -16.35 3.68 1.43
N ILE A 77 -15.30 4.43 1.10
CA ILE A 77 -13.95 4.15 1.58
C ILE A 77 -13.35 5.43 2.17
N SER A 78 -13.11 5.41 3.48
CA SER A 78 -12.39 6.49 4.16
C SER A 78 -11.00 6.66 3.56
N PRO A 79 -10.48 7.90 3.44
CA PRO A 79 -9.11 8.14 2.99
C PRO A 79 -8.09 7.29 3.77
N ILE A 80 -7.06 6.86 3.08
CA ILE A 80 -5.96 6.08 3.66
C ILE A 80 -4.83 7.03 3.99
N ASP A 81 -4.43 7.06 5.26
CA ASP A 81 -3.25 7.82 5.69
C ASP A 81 -1.99 7.18 5.10
N VAL A 82 -1.26 7.92 4.30
CA VAL A 82 0.06 7.50 3.79
C VAL A 82 1.16 8.00 4.73
N ASP A 83 1.02 9.23 5.15
CA ASP A 83 1.86 9.88 6.16
C ASP A 83 1.09 11.06 6.80
N LYS A 84 1.77 11.89 7.59
CA LYS A 84 1.14 13.02 8.33
C LYS A 84 0.46 14.05 7.43
N ASP A 85 0.87 14.13 6.17
CA ASP A 85 0.48 15.20 5.26
C ASP A 85 -0.20 14.70 3.98
N ARG A 86 -0.22 13.38 3.75
CA ARG A 86 -0.72 12.78 2.51
C ARG A 86 -1.70 11.66 2.76
N TYR A 87 -2.71 11.64 1.92
CA TYR A 87 -3.81 10.67 1.94
C TYR A 87 -4.03 10.09 0.55
N ILE A 88 -4.52 8.88 0.50
CA ILE A 88 -5.02 8.25 -0.72
C ILE A 88 -6.52 8.12 -0.61
N LEU A 89 -7.22 8.58 -1.64
CA LEU A 89 -8.62 8.37 -1.84
C LEU A 89 -8.83 7.33 -2.93
N ILE A 90 -9.65 6.32 -2.65
CA ILE A 90 -10.06 5.30 -3.62
C ILE A 90 -11.46 5.66 -4.09
N ILE A 91 -11.64 5.82 -5.40
CA ILE A 91 -12.90 6.22 -6.01
C ILE A 91 -13.33 5.15 -7.01
N ASN A 92 -14.58 4.72 -6.94
CA ASN A 92 -15.16 3.86 -7.97
C ASN A 92 -15.30 4.64 -9.29
N ASN A 93 -14.94 4.01 -10.41
CA ASN A 93 -14.97 4.61 -11.75
C ASN A 93 -16.34 5.14 -12.17
N GLU A 94 -17.43 4.64 -11.58
CA GLU A 94 -18.80 5.12 -11.86
C GLU A 94 -19.10 6.50 -11.25
N VAL A 95 -18.26 6.99 -10.33
CA VAL A 95 -18.48 8.21 -9.54
C VAL A 95 -17.53 9.34 -9.95
N VAL A 96 -16.87 9.27 -11.08
CA VAL A 96 -16.07 10.40 -11.59
C VAL A 96 -17.01 11.54 -11.95
N ARG A 97 -17.41 12.31 -10.95
CA ARG A 97 -17.91 13.66 -11.18
C ARG A 97 -16.69 14.55 -11.33
N GLU A 98 -16.73 15.38 -12.35
CA GLU A 98 -15.83 16.53 -12.52
C GLU A 98 -16.03 17.53 -11.35
N ASP A 99 -15.80 17.09 -10.14
CA ASP A 99 -15.74 18.01 -9.02
C ASP A 99 -14.37 18.66 -9.02
N ASN A 100 -14.28 19.78 -9.77
CA ASN A 100 -13.12 20.66 -9.84
C ASN A 100 -12.68 21.24 -8.48
N SER A 101 -13.34 20.87 -7.38
CA SER A 101 -13.03 21.34 -6.03
C SER A 101 -11.91 20.53 -5.33
N ILE A 102 -11.62 19.32 -5.81
CA ILE A 102 -10.59 18.44 -5.23
C ILE A 102 -9.30 18.56 -6.04
N GLU A 103 -8.36 19.33 -5.55
CA GLU A 103 -7.02 19.38 -6.12
C GLU A 103 -6.24 18.12 -5.69
N SER A 104 -5.98 17.23 -6.63
CA SER A 104 -5.06 16.11 -6.44
C SER A 104 -3.60 16.58 -6.43
N ILE A 105 -2.75 15.84 -5.72
CA ILE A 105 -1.29 16.03 -5.86
C ILE A 105 -0.89 15.45 -7.22
N ASN A 106 -0.06 16.16 -7.98
CA ASN A 106 0.45 15.60 -9.21
C ASN A 106 1.43 14.45 -8.93
N GLU A 107 1.59 13.55 -9.89
CA GLU A 107 2.36 12.32 -9.73
C GLU A 107 3.83 12.57 -9.37
N ASN A 108 4.46 13.57 -9.99
CA ASN A 108 5.88 13.88 -9.71
C ASN A 108 6.08 14.38 -8.28
N ASP A 109 5.18 15.22 -7.78
CA ASP A 109 5.25 15.73 -6.41
C ASP A 109 4.98 14.59 -5.41
N TRP A 110 4.08 13.66 -5.75
CA TRP A 110 3.83 12.46 -4.97
C TRP A 110 5.08 11.58 -4.87
N ILE A 111 5.71 11.27 -6.01
CA ILE A 111 6.94 10.47 -6.08
C ILE A 111 8.08 11.17 -5.32
N LEU A 112 8.22 12.48 -5.48
CA LEU A 112 9.23 13.25 -4.74
C LEU A 112 9.02 13.17 -3.22
N ALA A 113 7.79 13.20 -2.77
CA ALA A 113 7.46 13.04 -1.36
C ALA A 113 7.78 11.62 -0.86
N ASP A 114 7.52 10.58 -1.65
CA ASP A 114 7.91 9.20 -1.33
C ASP A 114 9.43 9.07 -1.20
N ILE A 115 10.18 9.60 -2.14
CA ILE A 115 11.66 9.61 -2.09
C ILE A 115 12.17 10.31 -0.83
N LYS A 116 11.64 11.49 -0.51
CA LYS A 116 12.02 12.24 0.69
C LYS A 116 11.73 11.50 2.00
N ARG A 117 10.73 10.63 2.00
CA ARG A 117 10.34 9.80 3.14
C ARG A 117 11.03 8.43 3.16
N GLY A 118 11.77 8.09 2.12
CA GLY A 118 12.39 6.77 1.97
C GLY A 118 11.40 5.66 1.68
N LEU A 119 10.20 5.99 1.21
CA LEU A 119 9.19 5.02 0.78
C LEU A 119 9.57 4.46 -0.58
N ALA A 120 9.80 3.16 -0.68
CA ALA A 120 10.05 2.47 -1.93
C ALA A 120 8.85 1.59 -2.32
N ILE A 121 8.46 1.69 -3.58
CA ILE A 121 7.41 0.85 -4.17
C ILE A 121 8.08 -0.32 -4.87
N ILE A 122 7.62 -1.54 -4.56
CA ILE A 122 8.02 -2.74 -5.29
C ILE A 122 7.07 -2.93 -6.46
N ASP A 123 7.64 -2.83 -7.66
CA ASP A 123 7.02 -3.11 -8.95
C ASP A 123 7.54 -4.42 -9.55
N LYS A 124 7.10 -4.78 -10.73
CA LYS A 124 7.52 -6.00 -11.42
C LYS A 124 9.02 -6.03 -11.73
N ASN A 125 9.63 -4.87 -11.98
CA ASN A 125 11.05 -4.79 -12.33
C ASN A 125 11.97 -5.00 -11.13
N ASN A 126 11.51 -4.67 -9.92
CA ASN A 126 12.31 -4.75 -8.71
C ASN A 126 11.80 -5.80 -7.69
N SER A 127 10.73 -6.51 -8.01
CA SER A 127 10.23 -7.65 -7.24
C SER A 127 11.32 -8.73 -7.06
N GLU A 128 11.39 -9.30 -5.87
CA GLU A 128 12.35 -10.32 -5.44
C GLU A 128 13.83 -9.89 -5.46
N LYS A 129 14.13 -8.60 -5.60
CA LYS A 129 15.52 -8.11 -5.60
C LYS A 129 16.01 -7.69 -4.23
N TYR A 130 15.15 -7.15 -3.38
CA TYR A 130 15.53 -6.54 -2.11
C TYR A 130 14.94 -7.27 -0.92
N ILE A 131 15.66 -7.32 0.20
CA ILE A 131 15.07 -7.63 1.50
C ILE A 131 14.49 -6.34 2.11
N PRO A 132 13.52 -6.43 3.04
CA PRO A 132 12.84 -5.24 3.57
C PRO A 132 13.76 -4.14 4.11
N GLN A 133 14.84 -4.50 4.79
CA GLN A 133 15.78 -3.54 5.35
C GLN A 133 16.59 -2.77 4.30
N MET A 134 16.76 -3.33 3.08
CA MET A 134 17.46 -2.62 1.99
C MET A 134 16.67 -1.42 1.45
N ILE A 135 15.39 -1.38 1.72
CA ILE A 135 14.48 -0.30 1.31
C ILE A 135 13.88 0.43 2.51
N ASN A 136 14.58 0.43 3.63
CA ASN A 136 14.21 1.14 4.87
C ASN A 136 12.88 0.71 5.50
N LEU A 137 12.35 -0.46 5.18
CA LEU A 137 11.02 -0.86 5.65
C LEU A 137 11.02 -1.13 7.18
N ASP A 138 12.17 -1.41 7.77
CA ASP A 138 12.37 -1.49 9.22
C ASP A 138 12.29 -0.11 9.88
N LEU A 139 12.87 0.92 9.27
CA LEU A 139 12.80 2.30 9.74
C LEU A 139 11.40 2.91 9.59
N LEU A 140 10.63 2.41 8.62
CA LEU A 140 9.25 2.81 8.36
C LEU A 140 8.23 1.97 9.13
N GLU A 141 8.68 1.17 10.11
CA GLU A 141 7.84 0.27 10.91
C GLU A 141 7.04 -0.75 10.08
N GLY A 142 7.47 -0.99 8.83
CA GLY A 142 6.81 -1.94 7.91
C GLY A 142 7.15 -3.41 8.18
N ILE A 143 8.01 -3.71 9.18
CA ILE A 143 8.38 -5.06 9.58
C ILE A 143 7.90 -5.31 11.01
N SER A 144 7.18 -6.40 11.22
CA SER A 144 6.85 -6.88 12.55
C SER A 144 7.76 -8.05 12.93
N PHE A 145 8.46 -7.93 14.05
CA PHE A 145 9.28 -9.00 14.64
C PHE A 145 8.54 -9.78 15.74
N SER A 146 7.36 -9.29 16.15
CA SER A 146 6.54 -9.88 17.22
C SER A 146 5.36 -10.71 16.71
N LYS A 147 5.03 -10.62 15.43
CA LYS A 147 3.97 -11.44 14.82
C LYS A 147 4.41 -12.90 14.64
N GLY A 148 3.45 -13.80 14.37
CA GLY A 148 3.72 -15.21 14.06
C GLY A 148 4.64 -15.43 12.85
N CYS A 149 5.00 -16.68 12.61
CA CYS A 149 5.93 -17.08 11.54
C CYS A 149 5.40 -16.72 10.15
N TYR A 150 6.31 -16.30 9.28
CA TYR A 150 6.01 -16.01 7.89
C TYR A 150 7.19 -16.42 6.98
N THR A 151 6.90 -16.63 5.71
CA THR A 151 7.90 -17.03 4.72
C THR A 151 9.03 -16.00 4.63
N GLY A 152 10.29 -16.47 4.72
CA GLY A 152 11.48 -15.62 4.64
C GLY A 152 11.86 -14.89 5.95
N GLN A 153 11.12 -15.10 7.03
CA GLN A 153 11.35 -14.48 8.33
C GLN A 153 12.77 -14.64 8.86
N GLU A 154 13.39 -15.82 8.68
CA GLU A 154 14.75 -16.06 9.19
C GLU A 154 15.79 -15.10 8.60
N VAL A 155 15.68 -14.80 7.31
CA VAL A 155 16.59 -13.87 6.63
C VAL A 155 16.38 -12.46 7.15
N VAL A 156 15.11 -12.03 7.30
CA VAL A 156 14.74 -10.70 7.81
C VAL A 156 15.21 -10.54 9.26
N ALA A 157 14.94 -11.52 10.13
CA ALA A 157 15.36 -11.48 11.53
C ALA A 157 16.90 -11.49 11.67
N ARG A 158 17.58 -12.26 10.83
CA ARG A 158 19.05 -12.31 10.81
C ARG A 158 19.65 -10.97 10.38
N GLY A 159 19.01 -10.28 9.42
CA GLY A 159 19.37 -8.92 9.01
C GLY A 159 19.30 -7.93 10.15
N GLN A 160 18.27 -8.00 10.97
CA GLN A 160 18.09 -7.12 12.14
C GLN A 160 19.18 -7.31 13.21
N HIS A 161 19.61 -8.55 13.45
CA HIS A 161 20.55 -8.86 14.54
C HIS A 161 22.03 -8.78 14.15
N ARG A 162 22.38 -8.88 12.89
CA ARG A 162 23.78 -8.91 12.41
C ARG A 162 24.28 -7.62 11.77
N GLY A 163 23.45 -6.63 11.61
CA GLY A 163 23.74 -5.21 11.60
C GLY A 163 24.74 -4.66 10.58
N ASN A 164 24.86 -5.14 9.34
CA ASN A 164 25.54 -4.40 8.26
C ASN A 164 24.87 -4.73 6.93
N ILE A 165 23.61 -4.36 6.82
CA ILE A 165 22.93 -4.41 5.52
C ILE A 165 23.33 -3.15 4.77
N LYS A 166 23.93 -3.30 3.59
CA LYS A 166 24.15 -2.18 2.68
C LYS A 166 22.77 -1.72 2.18
N GLN A 167 22.40 -0.55 2.59
CA GLN A 167 21.26 0.19 2.07
C GLN A 167 21.60 0.79 0.71
#